data_7829dcf1959a78119efe13c56c578572
#
_entry.id   7829dcf1959a78119efe13c56c578572
#
_cell.length_a   1.000
_cell.length_b   1.000
_cell.length_c   1.000
_cell.angle_alpha   90.00
_cell.angle_beta   90.00
_cell.angle_gamma   90.00
#
_symmetry.space_group_name_H-M   'P 1'
#
loop_
_entity.id
_entity.type
_entity.pdbx_description
1 polymer ?
#
loop_
_entity_poly.entity_id
_entity_poly.type
_entity_poly.pdbx_seq_one_letter_code
_entity_poly.pdbx_strand_id
1 'polypeptide(L)'
;VLRNLNFSIAQNETIAIVGKSGSGKSTIANLLSRFYSDFTGEIAIDGVSIMDYKLSFLRESISIVNQSPTLFNDTIEKNIAYGETTIDQHKLQEAAEISGCLEFINKLPEGYKSEIGDDGVLLSGGQRQRIAIARAFYKNSPIIILDEATSALDNESELVVQEALEKLINNRTTIVIAHRLSTIENANKILVIDEGTVAEFGTHHELLEQAGIYKNLYQNKFSDTGVANTKSGTSPSPDYLPSFKEEPTQQGFLIDAWYKKSVWVYLLSPLTVLFSALVRWRKNSYLKNPSKIWKSAVPIVVVGNIPFPK
;
A
#
# COMPACT_ATOMS: atom_id res chain seq x y z
N VAL A 1 10.67 -18.80 -1.34
CA VAL A 1 10.27 -17.83 -0.32
C VAL A 1 9.26 -18.47 0.62
N LEU A 2 8.13 -18.98 0.12
CA LEU A 2 7.11 -19.66 0.93
C LEU A 2 7.21 -21.18 0.77
N ARG A 3 6.99 -21.93 1.85
CA ARG A 3 7.09 -23.39 1.88
C ARG A 3 5.98 -23.99 2.72
N ASN A 4 5.26 -24.98 2.16
CA ASN A 4 4.28 -25.79 2.88
C ASN A 4 3.27 -24.97 3.71
N LEU A 5 2.75 -23.87 3.14
CA LEU A 5 1.69 -23.10 3.77
C LEU A 5 0.39 -23.89 3.70
N ASN A 6 -0.26 -24.08 4.84
CA ASN A 6 -1.58 -24.72 4.91
C ASN A 6 -2.44 -23.95 5.91
N PHE A 7 -3.43 -23.23 5.41
CA PHE A 7 -4.42 -22.51 6.22
C PHE A 7 -5.67 -22.25 5.40
N SER A 8 -6.76 -21.95 6.08
CA SER A 8 -8.04 -21.59 5.47
C SER A 8 -8.62 -20.35 6.14
N ILE A 9 -9.39 -19.59 5.37
CA ILE A 9 -10.08 -18.37 5.83
C ILE A 9 -11.56 -18.59 5.53
N ALA A 10 -12.41 -18.41 6.53
CA ALA A 10 -13.85 -18.51 6.35
C ALA A 10 -14.39 -17.22 5.67
N GLN A 11 -15.58 -17.34 5.08
CA GLN A 11 -16.28 -16.17 4.54
C GLN A 11 -16.51 -15.11 5.62
N ASN A 12 -16.24 -13.85 5.29
CA ASN A 12 -16.34 -12.69 6.20
C ASN A 12 -15.42 -12.77 7.43
N GLU A 13 -14.40 -13.60 7.39
CA GLU A 13 -13.35 -13.66 8.42
C GLU A 13 -12.22 -12.70 8.06
N THR A 14 -11.70 -12.03 9.09
CA THR A 14 -10.47 -11.22 8.97
C THR A 14 -9.30 -11.99 9.55
N ILE A 15 -8.27 -12.21 8.72
CA ILE A 15 -7.01 -12.82 9.15
C ILE A 15 -5.88 -11.79 9.13
N ALA A 16 -5.14 -11.68 10.23
CA ALA A 16 -3.93 -10.87 10.30
C ALA A 16 -2.69 -11.73 10.01
N ILE A 17 -1.89 -11.35 9.02
CA ILE A 17 -0.61 -11.99 8.73
C ILE A 17 0.50 -11.20 9.40
N VAL A 18 1.23 -11.83 10.32
CA VAL A 18 2.33 -11.25 11.07
C VAL A 18 3.63 -12.03 10.88
N GLY A 19 4.76 -11.38 11.08
CA GLY A 19 6.08 -11.98 10.94
C GLY A 19 7.17 -10.95 10.69
N LYS A 20 8.42 -11.37 10.71
CA LYS A 20 9.57 -10.51 10.44
C LYS A 20 9.53 -9.94 9.02
N SER A 21 10.24 -8.84 8.76
CA SER A 21 10.42 -8.34 7.40
C SER A 21 11.07 -9.42 6.52
N GLY A 22 10.59 -9.57 5.29
CA GLY A 22 11.10 -10.61 4.37
C GLY A 22 10.56 -12.03 4.61
N SER A 23 9.70 -12.29 5.60
CA SER A 23 9.14 -13.63 5.86
C SER A 23 8.19 -14.15 4.77
N GLY A 24 7.78 -13.31 3.81
CA GLY A 24 6.91 -13.71 2.69
C GLY A 24 5.46 -13.22 2.76
N LYS A 25 5.11 -12.33 3.69
CA LYS A 25 3.73 -11.83 3.88
C LYS A 25 3.14 -11.23 2.60
N SER A 26 3.80 -10.27 1.97
CA SER A 26 3.34 -9.65 0.71
C SER A 26 3.37 -10.63 -0.47
N THR A 27 4.17 -11.70 -0.38
CA THR A 27 4.14 -12.77 -1.39
C THR A 27 2.83 -13.53 -1.37
N ILE A 28 2.21 -13.72 -0.19
CA ILE A 28 0.88 -14.34 -0.07
C ILE A 28 -0.17 -13.50 -0.80
N ALA A 29 -0.18 -12.18 -0.57
CA ALA A 29 -1.08 -11.25 -1.25
C ALA A 29 -0.94 -11.30 -2.77
N ASN A 30 0.31 -11.34 -3.25
CA ASN A 30 0.62 -11.41 -4.67
C ASN A 30 0.20 -12.74 -5.32
N LEU A 31 0.34 -13.85 -4.60
CA LEU A 31 -0.10 -15.17 -5.06
C LEU A 31 -1.63 -15.24 -5.17
N LEU A 32 -2.36 -14.73 -4.17
CA LEU A 32 -3.83 -14.68 -4.19
C LEU A 32 -4.37 -13.88 -5.38
N SER A 33 -3.70 -12.78 -5.73
CA SER A 33 -4.07 -11.93 -6.88
C SER A 33 -3.53 -12.46 -8.20
N ARG A 34 -2.87 -13.63 -8.18
CA ARG A 34 -2.26 -14.28 -9.34
C ARG A 34 -1.33 -13.34 -10.12
N PHE A 35 -0.46 -12.59 -9.36
CA PHE A 35 0.68 -11.89 -9.94
C PHE A 35 1.84 -12.84 -10.21
N TYR A 36 1.87 -13.97 -9.48
CA TYR A 36 2.76 -15.09 -9.72
C TYR A 36 1.92 -16.34 -9.96
N SER A 37 2.22 -17.08 -11.01
CA SER A 37 1.53 -18.35 -11.39
C SER A 37 2.44 -19.57 -11.27
N ASP A 38 3.73 -19.37 -11.03
CA ASP A 38 4.71 -20.44 -10.87
C ASP A 38 4.87 -20.79 -9.38
N PHE A 39 4.01 -21.68 -8.90
CA PHE A 39 4.05 -22.23 -7.54
C PHE A 39 3.60 -23.69 -7.53
N THR A 40 4.00 -24.43 -6.51
CA THR A 40 3.54 -25.81 -6.25
C THR A 40 2.50 -25.79 -5.14
N GLY A 41 1.51 -26.68 -5.22
CA GLY A 41 0.37 -26.72 -4.31
C GLY A 41 -0.88 -26.10 -4.93
N GLU A 42 -1.86 -25.79 -4.10
CA GLU A 42 -3.16 -25.28 -4.53
C GLU A 42 -3.55 -24.05 -3.71
N ILE A 43 -4.08 -23.06 -4.39
CA ILE A 43 -4.77 -21.91 -3.79
C ILE A 43 -6.18 -21.91 -4.37
N ALA A 44 -7.18 -22.02 -3.51
CA ALA A 44 -8.59 -22.09 -3.94
C ALA A 44 -9.41 -20.98 -3.28
N ILE A 45 -10.43 -20.50 -4.00
CA ILE A 45 -11.48 -19.61 -3.49
C ILE A 45 -12.80 -20.36 -3.72
N ASP A 46 -13.60 -20.52 -2.67
CA ASP A 46 -14.86 -21.28 -2.69
C ASP A 46 -14.72 -22.69 -3.31
N GLY A 47 -13.59 -23.35 -3.02
CA GLY A 47 -13.29 -24.71 -3.51
C GLY A 47 -12.85 -24.80 -4.98
N VAL A 48 -12.69 -23.66 -5.67
CA VAL A 48 -12.20 -23.61 -7.05
C VAL A 48 -10.77 -23.03 -7.06
N SER A 49 -9.87 -23.72 -7.77
CA SER A 49 -8.47 -23.24 -7.91
C SER A 49 -8.42 -21.85 -8.53
N ILE A 50 -7.56 -20.96 -7.98
CA ILE A 50 -7.36 -19.64 -8.58
C ILE A 50 -6.83 -19.71 -10.02
N MET A 51 -6.26 -20.83 -10.42
CA MET A 51 -5.76 -21.06 -11.77
C MET A 51 -6.89 -21.30 -12.77
N ASP A 52 -8.05 -21.79 -12.30
CA ASP A 52 -9.22 -22.10 -13.14
C ASP A 52 -10.13 -20.88 -13.35
N TYR A 53 -9.95 -19.84 -12.53
CA TYR A 53 -10.67 -18.58 -12.74
C TYR A 53 -10.16 -17.82 -13.96
N LYS A 54 -11.08 -17.15 -14.68
CA LYS A 54 -10.70 -16.05 -15.56
C LYS A 54 -9.95 -14.99 -14.75
N LEU A 55 -8.78 -14.56 -15.21
CA LEU A 55 -7.93 -13.60 -14.47
C LEU A 55 -8.65 -12.27 -14.18
N SER A 56 -9.48 -11.79 -15.10
CA SER A 56 -10.30 -10.59 -14.89
C SER A 56 -11.26 -10.78 -13.73
N PHE A 57 -12.01 -11.89 -13.72
CA PHE A 57 -12.97 -12.20 -12.67
C PHE A 57 -12.31 -12.36 -11.30
N LEU A 58 -11.17 -13.09 -11.24
CA LEU A 58 -10.39 -13.23 -10.00
C LEU A 58 -9.99 -11.86 -9.45
N ARG A 59 -9.46 -10.99 -10.32
CA ARG A 59 -9.01 -9.65 -9.91
C ARG A 59 -10.16 -8.70 -9.61
N GLU A 60 -11.30 -8.87 -10.23
CA GLU A 60 -12.53 -8.15 -9.85
C GLU A 60 -13.01 -8.53 -8.46
N SER A 61 -12.86 -9.81 -8.08
CA SER A 61 -13.25 -10.32 -6.76
C SER A 61 -12.31 -9.93 -5.63
N ILE A 62 -11.15 -9.33 -5.91
CA ILE A 62 -10.13 -8.96 -4.92
C ILE A 62 -9.84 -7.46 -5.04
N SER A 63 -9.91 -6.73 -3.93
CA SER A 63 -9.39 -5.36 -3.83
C SER A 63 -8.16 -5.35 -2.93
N ILE A 64 -7.14 -4.58 -3.35
CA ILE A 64 -5.88 -4.43 -2.61
C ILE A 64 -5.72 -2.96 -2.24
N VAL A 65 -5.46 -2.71 -0.96
CA VAL A 65 -5.08 -1.39 -0.45
C VAL A 65 -3.65 -1.50 0.08
N ASN A 66 -2.71 -0.94 -0.69
CA ASN A 66 -1.28 -0.99 -0.36
C ASN A 66 -0.88 0.16 0.57
N GLN A 67 0.27 0.02 1.23
CA GLN A 67 0.92 1.06 2.02
C GLN A 67 1.18 2.34 1.21
N SER A 68 1.67 2.19 -0.01
CA SER A 68 1.88 3.28 -0.97
C SER A 68 0.95 3.04 -2.15
N PRO A 69 -0.26 3.63 -2.13
CA PRO A 69 -1.22 3.39 -3.20
C PRO A 69 -0.76 4.07 -4.48
N THR A 70 -0.74 3.35 -5.57
CA THR A 70 -0.50 3.91 -6.91
C THR A 70 -1.75 4.65 -7.39
N LEU A 71 -1.59 5.93 -7.68
CA LEU A 71 -2.62 6.76 -8.28
C LEU A 71 -2.20 7.16 -9.71
N PHE A 72 -3.18 7.29 -10.58
CA PHE A 72 -2.94 7.62 -11.98
C PHE A 72 -3.03 9.13 -12.20
N ASN A 73 -2.24 9.62 -13.12
CA ASN A 73 -2.30 11.03 -13.55
C ASN A 73 -3.60 11.29 -14.31
N ASP A 74 -4.66 11.46 -13.55
CA ASP A 74 -6.03 11.68 -14.02
C ASP A 74 -6.83 12.35 -12.89
N THR A 75 -8.14 12.51 -13.07
CA THR A 75 -9.02 13.10 -12.07
C THR A 75 -9.26 12.19 -10.87
N ILE A 76 -9.75 12.77 -9.76
CA ILE A 76 -10.12 12.03 -8.56
C ILE A 76 -11.20 10.99 -8.88
N GLU A 77 -12.25 11.36 -9.62
CA GLU A 77 -13.33 10.44 -9.99
C GLU A 77 -12.84 9.22 -10.76
N LYS A 78 -11.92 9.39 -11.71
CA LYS A 78 -11.34 8.29 -12.47
C LYS A 78 -10.37 7.44 -11.65
N ASN A 79 -9.73 8.03 -10.65
CA ASN A 79 -8.92 7.28 -9.71
C ASN A 79 -9.76 6.43 -8.77
N ILE A 80 -10.91 6.92 -8.32
CA ILE A 80 -11.85 6.14 -7.47
C ILE A 80 -12.54 5.06 -8.30
N ALA A 81 -13.13 5.42 -9.45
CA ALA A 81 -13.84 4.52 -10.35
C ALA A 81 -12.88 3.85 -11.38
N TYR A 82 -11.68 3.50 -10.95
CA TYR A 82 -10.65 2.97 -11.83
C TYR A 82 -11.09 1.70 -12.56
N GLY A 83 -10.96 1.74 -13.89
CA GLY A 83 -11.32 0.62 -14.78
C GLY A 83 -12.74 0.71 -15.35
N GLU A 84 -13.55 1.66 -14.90
CA GLU A 84 -14.91 1.82 -15.40
C GLU A 84 -14.96 2.75 -16.61
N THR A 85 -15.73 2.36 -17.61
CA THR A 85 -16.00 3.20 -18.78
C THR A 85 -17.09 4.25 -18.53
N THR A 86 -18.01 3.95 -17.60
CA THR A 86 -19.08 4.85 -17.17
C THR A 86 -19.11 4.90 -15.65
N ILE A 87 -18.90 6.08 -15.10
CA ILE A 87 -18.83 6.28 -13.66
C ILE A 87 -20.24 6.40 -13.08
N ASP A 88 -20.56 5.51 -12.15
CA ASP A 88 -21.78 5.60 -11.33
C ASP A 88 -21.57 6.68 -10.26
N GLN A 89 -22.25 7.81 -10.42
CA GLN A 89 -22.10 8.97 -9.54
C GLN A 89 -22.58 8.70 -8.11
N HIS A 90 -23.59 7.84 -7.94
CA HIS A 90 -24.09 7.50 -6.61
C HIS A 90 -23.05 6.67 -5.85
N LYS A 91 -22.52 5.62 -6.46
CA LYS A 91 -21.43 4.81 -5.89
C LYS A 91 -20.17 5.64 -5.63
N LEU A 92 -19.85 6.57 -6.53
CA LEU A 92 -18.70 7.45 -6.39
C LEU A 92 -18.84 8.33 -5.14
N GLN A 93 -19.99 8.93 -4.94
CA GLN A 93 -20.28 9.78 -3.79
C GLN A 93 -20.26 8.96 -2.50
N GLU A 94 -20.91 7.80 -2.46
CA GLU A 94 -20.92 6.88 -1.31
C GLU A 94 -19.50 6.44 -0.94
N ALA A 95 -18.70 6.00 -1.92
CA ALA A 95 -17.32 5.61 -1.69
C ALA A 95 -16.45 6.76 -1.15
N ALA A 96 -16.64 7.97 -1.67
CA ALA A 96 -15.91 9.15 -1.22
C ALA A 96 -16.33 9.59 0.19
N GLU A 97 -17.61 9.45 0.54
CA GLU A 97 -18.13 9.75 1.87
C GLU A 97 -17.55 8.79 2.91
N ILE A 98 -17.70 7.48 2.68
CA ILE A 98 -17.26 6.44 3.62
C ILE A 98 -15.75 6.49 3.86
N SER A 99 -14.97 6.79 2.81
CA SER A 99 -13.51 6.91 2.89
C SER A 99 -13.00 8.24 3.45
N GLY A 100 -13.90 9.20 3.77
CA GLY A 100 -13.54 10.53 4.22
C GLY A 100 -12.91 11.41 3.14
N CYS A 101 -13.09 11.08 1.85
CA CYS A 101 -12.58 11.88 0.74
C CYS A 101 -13.34 13.19 0.54
N LEU A 102 -14.65 13.24 0.85
CA LEU A 102 -15.49 14.42 0.62
C LEU A 102 -14.94 15.69 1.26
N GLU A 103 -14.32 15.56 2.43
CA GLU A 103 -13.77 16.68 3.17
C GLU A 103 -12.77 17.49 2.33
N PHE A 104 -11.84 16.82 1.67
CA PHE A 104 -10.84 17.52 0.86
C PHE A 104 -11.30 17.73 -0.58
N ILE A 105 -12.11 16.84 -1.16
CA ILE A 105 -12.68 17.00 -2.51
C ILE A 105 -13.47 18.30 -2.61
N ASN A 106 -14.30 18.62 -1.62
CA ASN A 106 -15.11 19.82 -1.56
C ASN A 106 -14.28 21.12 -1.43
N LYS A 107 -13.02 21.02 -1.02
CA LYS A 107 -12.09 22.16 -0.95
C LYS A 107 -11.35 22.42 -2.26
N LEU A 108 -11.43 21.48 -3.21
CA LEU A 108 -10.76 21.61 -4.52
C LEU A 108 -11.64 22.38 -5.50
N PRO A 109 -11.05 23.24 -6.38
CA PRO A 109 -11.80 24.08 -7.29
C PRO A 109 -12.72 23.32 -8.24
N GLU A 110 -12.28 22.15 -8.72
CA GLU A 110 -13.02 21.31 -9.67
C GLU A 110 -13.63 20.05 -9.00
N GLY A 111 -13.55 19.94 -7.68
CA GLY A 111 -14.10 18.84 -6.90
C GLY A 111 -13.58 17.48 -7.41
N TYR A 112 -14.48 16.57 -7.78
CA TYR A 112 -14.13 15.25 -8.30
C TYR A 112 -13.35 15.27 -9.62
N LYS A 113 -13.45 16.34 -10.42
CA LYS A 113 -12.74 16.51 -11.69
C LYS A 113 -11.34 17.09 -11.53
N SER A 114 -10.92 17.38 -10.31
CA SER A 114 -9.58 17.87 -10.03
C SER A 114 -8.54 16.82 -10.44
N GLU A 115 -7.55 17.23 -11.22
CA GLU A 115 -6.39 16.41 -11.57
C GLU A 115 -5.45 16.29 -10.37
N ILE A 116 -4.91 15.11 -10.13
CA ILE A 116 -4.07 14.84 -8.96
C ILE A 116 -2.57 14.72 -9.27
N GLY A 117 -2.20 14.82 -10.55
CA GLY A 117 -0.81 14.71 -11.02
C GLY A 117 -0.27 13.27 -10.98
N ASP A 118 0.98 13.12 -11.41
CA ASP A 118 1.64 11.81 -11.43
C ASP A 118 1.74 11.25 -10.01
N ASP A 119 1.25 10.02 -9.83
CA ASP A 119 1.19 9.32 -8.53
C ASP A 119 0.55 10.14 -7.41
N GLY A 120 -0.37 11.07 -7.76
CA GLY A 120 -1.06 11.90 -6.80
C GLY A 120 -0.16 12.89 -6.06
N VAL A 121 0.87 13.41 -6.72
CA VAL A 121 1.86 14.34 -6.13
C VAL A 121 1.22 15.59 -5.51
N LEU A 122 0.04 15.99 -5.98
CA LEU A 122 -0.70 17.15 -5.47
C LEU A 122 -1.49 16.86 -4.18
N LEU A 123 -1.48 15.60 -3.71
CA LEU A 123 -2.21 15.13 -2.54
C LEU A 123 -1.28 14.80 -1.38
N SER A 124 -1.77 14.97 -0.14
CA SER A 124 -1.07 14.44 1.04
C SER A 124 -1.08 12.91 1.06
N GLY A 125 -0.22 12.29 1.87
CA GLY A 125 -0.19 10.84 2.07
C GLY A 125 -1.55 10.27 2.49
N GLY A 126 -2.21 10.93 3.45
CA GLY A 126 -3.54 10.56 3.93
C GLY A 126 -4.63 10.70 2.87
N GLN A 127 -4.57 11.74 2.03
CA GLN A 127 -5.50 11.90 0.91
C GLN A 127 -5.33 10.81 -0.15
N ARG A 128 -4.09 10.46 -0.50
CA ARG A 128 -3.81 9.34 -1.41
C ARG A 128 -4.36 8.03 -0.88
N GLN A 129 -4.16 7.77 0.41
CA GLN A 129 -4.66 6.55 1.06
C GLN A 129 -6.19 6.50 1.06
N ARG A 130 -6.87 7.63 1.38
CA ARG A 130 -8.33 7.73 1.33
C ARG A 130 -8.89 7.46 -0.08
N ILE A 131 -8.25 7.94 -1.13
CA ILE A 131 -8.63 7.62 -2.52
C ILE A 131 -8.49 6.13 -2.83
N ALA A 132 -7.41 5.48 -2.36
CA ALA A 132 -7.24 4.04 -2.56
C ALA A 132 -8.33 3.22 -1.82
N ILE A 133 -8.71 3.66 -0.63
CA ILE A 133 -9.83 3.06 0.13
C ILE A 133 -11.16 3.32 -0.61
N ALA A 134 -11.40 4.54 -1.09
CA ALA A 134 -12.58 4.87 -1.91
C ALA A 134 -12.67 3.98 -3.15
N ARG A 135 -11.54 3.73 -3.83
CA ARG A 135 -11.45 2.79 -4.96
C ARG A 135 -11.88 1.37 -4.57
N ALA A 136 -11.46 0.89 -3.40
CA ALA A 136 -11.85 -0.42 -2.91
C ALA A 136 -13.36 -0.50 -2.55
N PHE A 137 -13.92 0.58 -1.99
CA PHE A 137 -15.36 0.71 -1.76
C PHE A 137 -16.15 0.73 -3.07
N TYR A 138 -15.74 1.57 -4.02
CA TYR A 138 -16.40 1.69 -5.32
C TYR A 138 -16.44 0.35 -6.06
N LYS A 139 -15.31 -0.36 -6.07
CA LYS A 139 -15.19 -1.68 -6.68
C LYS A 139 -16.04 -2.74 -5.98
N ASN A 140 -16.22 -2.65 -4.67
CA ASN A 140 -17.04 -3.52 -3.84
C ASN A 140 -16.71 -5.01 -3.93
N SER A 141 -15.43 -5.36 -3.93
CA SER A 141 -14.96 -6.75 -3.99
C SER A 141 -15.26 -7.51 -2.69
N PRO A 142 -15.62 -8.83 -2.76
CA PRO A 142 -15.87 -9.67 -1.59
C PRO A 142 -14.60 -10.00 -0.78
N ILE A 143 -13.43 -9.90 -1.40
CA ILE A 143 -12.15 -10.18 -0.76
C ILE A 143 -11.32 -8.88 -0.72
N ILE A 144 -10.81 -8.55 0.46
CA ILE A 144 -9.97 -7.37 0.68
C ILE A 144 -8.58 -7.83 1.13
N ILE A 145 -7.56 -7.23 0.56
CA ILE A 145 -6.17 -7.38 1.02
C ILE A 145 -5.68 -6.00 1.44
N LEU A 146 -5.27 -5.88 2.70
CA LEU A 146 -4.69 -4.66 3.26
C LEU A 146 -3.20 -4.89 3.53
N ASP A 147 -2.33 -4.11 2.89
CA ASP A 147 -0.87 -4.19 3.12
C ASP A 147 -0.40 -2.87 3.75
N GLU A 148 -0.17 -2.88 5.07
CA GLU A 148 0.34 -1.74 5.88
C GLU A 148 -0.34 -0.38 5.64
N ALA A 149 -1.62 -0.37 5.38
CA ALA A 149 -2.37 0.78 4.84
C ALA A 149 -2.30 2.10 5.65
N THR A 150 -1.60 2.16 6.80
CA THR A 150 -1.61 3.32 7.69
C THR A 150 -0.23 3.73 8.23
N SER A 151 0.87 3.07 7.86
CA SER A 151 2.19 3.20 8.54
C SER A 151 2.95 4.51 8.31
N ALA A 152 2.50 5.37 7.38
CA ALA A 152 3.21 6.60 6.98
C ALA A 152 2.34 7.86 7.06
N LEU A 153 1.31 7.86 7.93
CA LEU A 153 0.35 8.97 8.04
C LEU A 153 0.58 9.79 9.31
N ASP A 154 0.21 11.06 9.27
CA ASP A 154 0.07 11.90 10.44
C ASP A 154 -1.14 11.46 11.31
N ASN A 155 -1.12 11.77 12.58
CA ASN A 155 -2.09 11.27 13.56
C ASN A 155 -3.55 11.58 13.19
N GLU A 156 -3.84 12.76 12.62
CA GLU A 156 -5.20 13.16 12.25
C GLU A 156 -5.69 12.36 11.03
N SER A 157 -4.87 12.29 9.98
CA SER A 157 -5.17 11.47 8.79
C SER A 157 -5.29 9.99 9.12
N GLU A 158 -4.52 9.52 10.10
CA GLU A 158 -4.53 8.13 10.54
C GLU A 158 -5.89 7.69 11.08
N LEU A 159 -6.49 8.49 11.97
CA LEU A 159 -7.81 8.16 12.55
C LEU A 159 -8.87 8.02 11.46
N VAL A 160 -8.94 8.98 10.54
CA VAL A 160 -9.91 8.96 9.43
C VAL A 160 -9.70 7.74 8.52
N VAL A 161 -8.44 7.42 8.21
CA VAL A 161 -8.10 6.25 7.39
C VAL A 161 -8.45 4.96 8.12
N GLN A 162 -8.20 4.87 9.43
CA GLN A 162 -8.53 3.68 10.22
C GLN A 162 -10.04 3.44 10.28
N GLU A 163 -10.84 4.46 10.55
CA GLU A 163 -12.30 4.35 10.51
C GLU A 163 -12.82 3.90 9.14
N ALA A 164 -12.24 4.42 8.06
CA ALA A 164 -12.57 4.00 6.72
C ALA A 164 -12.20 2.53 6.45
N LEU A 165 -11.03 2.07 6.91
CA LEU A 165 -10.62 0.68 6.79
C LEU A 165 -11.53 -0.26 7.59
N GLU A 166 -11.92 0.10 8.82
CA GLU A 166 -12.86 -0.69 9.63
C GLU A 166 -14.21 -0.87 8.92
N LYS A 167 -14.71 0.21 8.28
CA LYS A 167 -15.92 0.11 7.45
C LYS A 167 -15.69 -0.77 6.22
N LEU A 168 -14.50 -0.70 5.60
CA LEU A 168 -14.17 -1.48 4.41
C LEU A 168 -14.12 -2.98 4.68
N ILE A 169 -13.59 -3.42 5.81
CA ILE A 169 -13.48 -4.85 6.17
C ILE A 169 -14.80 -5.47 6.59
N ASN A 170 -15.78 -4.65 6.99
CA ASN A 170 -17.05 -5.15 7.50
C ASN A 170 -17.79 -5.98 6.44
N ASN A 171 -18.25 -7.18 6.82
CA ASN A 171 -18.93 -8.14 5.93
C ASN A 171 -18.11 -8.57 4.69
N ARG A 172 -16.78 -8.56 4.78
CA ARG A 172 -15.89 -9.03 3.71
C ARG A 172 -14.80 -9.95 4.26
N THR A 173 -14.40 -10.90 3.43
CA THR A 173 -13.23 -11.75 3.75
C THR A 173 -11.97 -10.93 3.61
N THR A 174 -11.22 -10.75 4.70
CA THR A 174 -10.13 -9.79 4.73
C THR A 174 -8.81 -10.44 5.13
N ILE A 175 -7.77 -10.13 4.39
CA ILE A 175 -6.39 -10.49 4.72
C ILE A 175 -5.64 -9.18 5.00
N VAL A 176 -5.12 -9.06 6.23
CA VAL A 176 -4.38 -7.88 6.65
C VAL A 176 -2.92 -8.24 6.89
N ILE A 177 -2.00 -7.67 6.13
CA ILE A 177 -0.58 -7.70 6.48
C ILE A 177 -0.38 -6.62 7.54
N ALA A 178 -0.34 -7.07 8.81
CA ALA A 178 -0.48 -6.18 9.94
C ALA A 178 0.88 -5.74 10.50
N HIS A 179 1.01 -4.43 10.69
CA HIS A 179 2.12 -3.79 11.41
C HIS A 179 1.64 -3.03 12.65
N ARG A 180 0.31 -2.92 12.85
CA ARG A 180 -0.30 -2.25 14.01
C ARG A 180 -0.99 -3.23 14.93
N LEU A 181 -0.85 -2.94 16.22
CA LEU A 181 -1.39 -3.76 17.29
C LEU A 181 -2.92 -3.88 17.22
N SER A 182 -3.62 -2.77 17.08
CA SER A 182 -5.08 -2.74 17.03
C SER A 182 -5.67 -3.61 15.90
N THR A 183 -5.02 -3.64 14.76
CA THR A 183 -5.44 -4.47 13.62
C THR A 183 -5.25 -5.95 13.90
N ILE A 184 -4.18 -6.31 14.63
CA ILE A 184 -3.86 -7.70 14.98
C ILE A 184 -4.82 -8.21 16.06
N GLU A 185 -5.09 -7.40 17.09
CA GLU A 185 -5.97 -7.77 18.19
C GLU A 185 -7.43 -7.96 17.76
N ASN A 186 -7.89 -7.16 16.80
CA ASN A 186 -9.26 -7.22 16.27
C ASN A 186 -9.46 -8.27 15.18
N ALA A 187 -8.40 -8.94 14.71
CA ALA A 187 -8.53 -10.00 13.71
C ALA A 187 -9.15 -11.28 14.31
N ASN A 188 -9.98 -11.97 13.53
CA ASN A 188 -10.56 -13.24 13.94
C ASN A 188 -9.49 -14.30 14.17
N LYS A 189 -8.47 -14.32 13.30
CA LYS A 189 -7.31 -15.20 13.44
C LYS A 189 -6.02 -14.50 13.03
N ILE A 190 -4.94 -15.01 13.52
CA ILE A 190 -3.59 -14.53 13.25
C ILE A 190 -2.78 -15.67 12.64
N LEU A 191 -2.14 -15.39 11.52
CA LEU A 191 -1.20 -16.26 10.82
C LEU A 191 0.22 -15.74 11.04
N VAL A 192 1.01 -16.46 11.79
CA VAL A 192 2.41 -16.12 12.03
C VAL A 192 3.28 -16.81 11.01
N ILE A 193 3.97 -16.02 10.19
CA ILE A 193 4.91 -16.50 9.17
C ILE A 193 6.34 -16.28 9.67
N ASP A 194 7.08 -17.35 9.77
CA ASP A 194 8.52 -17.33 10.06
C ASP A 194 9.27 -18.18 9.03
N GLU A 195 10.34 -17.63 8.46
CA GLU A 195 11.17 -18.25 7.42
C GLU A 195 10.38 -18.86 6.25
N GLY A 196 9.25 -18.25 5.90
CA GLY A 196 8.41 -18.68 4.78
C GLY A 196 7.48 -19.86 5.09
N THR A 197 7.32 -20.24 6.35
CA THR A 197 6.41 -21.29 6.81
C THR A 197 5.37 -20.75 7.78
N VAL A 198 4.25 -21.44 7.96
CA VAL A 198 3.30 -21.17 9.04
C VAL A 198 3.92 -21.65 10.35
N ALA A 199 4.30 -20.72 11.21
CA ALA A 199 4.84 -21.04 12.52
C ALA A 199 3.73 -21.23 13.57
N GLU A 200 2.74 -20.34 13.56
CA GLU A 200 1.61 -20.37 14.48
C GLU A 200 0.34 -19.88 13.76
N PHE A 201 -0.81 -20.41 14.19
CA PHE A 201 -2.12 -20.03 13.65
C PHE A 201 -3.18 -20.17 14.75
N GLY A 202 -3.91 -19.10 15.01
CA GLY A 202 -4.94 -19.08 16.07
C GLY A 202 -5.47 -17.68 16.33
N THR A 203 -6.29 -17.53 17.36
CA THR A 203 -6.76 -16.23 17.86
C THR A 203 -5.65 -15.51 18.63
N HIS A 204 -5.82 -14.20 18.82
CA HIS A 204 -4.90 -13.39 19.64
C HIS A 204 -4.67 -14.00 21.04
N HIS A 205 -5.74 -14.41 21.70
CA HIS A 205 -5.67 -14.96 23.05
C HIS A 205 -4.93 -16.30 23.10
N GLU A 206 -5.27 -17.23 22.21
CA GLU A 206 -4.62 -18.55 22.11
C GLU A 206 -3.12 -18.42 21.87
N LEU A 207 -2.70 -17.52 20.96
CA LEU A 207 -1.30 -17.34 20.63
C LEU A 207 -0.49 -16.65 21.75
N LEU A 208 -1.12 -15.79 22.53
CA LEU A 208 -0.48 -15.22 23.72
C LEU A 208 -0.25 -16.28 24.82
N GLU A 209 -1.20 -17.20 24.99
CA GLU A 209 -1.07 -18.30 25.97
C GLU A 209 -0.01 -19.33 25.58
N GLN A 210 0.13 -19.62 24.29
CA GLN A 210 1.14 -20.53 23.75
C GLN A 210 2.58 -20.07 24.01
N ALA A 211 2.77 -18.78 24.32
CA ALA A 211 4.07 -18.17 24.62
C ALA A 211 5.15 -18.40 23.52
N GLY A 212 4.72 -18.46 22.26
CA GLY A 212 5.55 -18.74 21.10
C GLY A 212 6.12 -17.49 20.41
N ILE A 213 6.30 -17.59 19.10
CA ILE A 213 6.86 -16.51 18.25
C ILE A 213 5.96 -15.29 18.28
N TYR A 214 4.62 -15.49 18.25
CA TYR A 214 3.67 -14.39 18.30
C TYR A 214 3.82 -13.54 19.55
N LYS A 215 3.89 -14.17 20.72
CA LYS A 215 4.07 -13.45 22.00
C LYS A 215 5.36 -12.64 22.02
N ASN A 216 6.44 -13.19 21.50
CA ASN A 216 7.71 -12.47 21.38
C ASN A 216 7.61 -11.26 20.43
N LEU A 217 6.94 -11.43 19.28
CA LEU A 217 6.68 -10.33 18.34
C LEU A 217 5.80 -9.24 18.96
N TYR A 218 4.77 -9.66 19.69
CA TYR A 218 3.86 -8.78 20.41
C TYR A 218 4.60 -7.97 21.48
N GLN A 219 5.38 -8.60 22.33
CA GLN A 219 6.15 -7.94 23.38
C GLN A 219 7.21 -6.98 22.81
N ASN A 220 7.97 -7.41 21.80
CA ASN A 220 9.09 -6.62 21.27
C ASN A 220 8.66 -5.45 20.37
N LYS A 221 7.53 -5.58 19.64
CA LYS A 221 7.08 -4.52 18.72
C LYS A 221 6.07 -3.55 19.33
N PHE A 222 5.32 -3.99 20.33
CA PHE A 222 4.11 -3.29 20.75
C PHE A 222 4.09 -2.93 22.25
N SER A 223 4.96 -3.53 23.09
CA SER A 223 5.04 -3.15 24.50
C SER A 223 5.75 -1.82 24.75
N ASP A 224 6.55 -1.33 23.79
CA ASP A 224 7.25 -0.04 23.92
C ASP A 224 6.34 1.19 23.59
N THR A 225 5.11 0.99 23.14
CA THR A 225 4.23 2.09 22.73
C THR A 225 3.11 2.43 23.71
N GLY A 226 3.06 1.84 24.89
CA GLY A 226 2.06 2.23 25.84
C GLY A 226 1.98 1.44 27.12
N VAL A 227 2.69 1.82 28.13
CA VAL A 227 2.25 2.07 29.51
C VAL A 227 3.44 2.68 30.26
N ALA A 228 3.53 3.99 30.29
CA ALA A 228 4.22 4.67 31.37
C ALA A 228 3.46 4.34 32.65
N ASN A 229 3.97 3.40 33.43
CA ASN A 229 3.55 3.13 34.79
C ASN A 229 3.54 4.46 35.58
N THR A 230 2.34 4.91 35.94
CA THR A 230 2.15 5.88 37.00
C THR A 230 2.69 5.32 38.32
N LYS A 231 3.90 5.69 38.66
CA LYS A 231 4.34 5.74 40.06
C LYS A 231 4.86 7.13 40.35
N SER A 232 4.04 7.81 41.14
CA SER A 232 4.32 8.85 42.13
C SER A 232 5.28 9.98 41.79
N GLY A 233 4.70 11.17 41.63
CA GLY A 233 5.12 12.37 42.36
C GLY A 233 6.38 13.05 41.89
N THR A 234 6.23 14.00 41.02
CA THR A 234 6.69 15.38 41.13
C THR A 234 6.52 16.07 39.77
N SER A 235 5.70 17.10 39.73
CA SER A 235 5.53 17.96 38.58
C SER A 235 6.84 18.68 38.26
N PRO A 236 7.37 18.63 37.04
CA PRO A 236 8.34 19.60 36.58
C PRO A 236 7.62 20.82 35.98
N SER A 237 8.11 21.98 36.35
CA SER A 237 7.73 23.32 35.91
C SER A 237 7.75 23.49 34.39
N PRO A 238 6.96 24.46 33.86
CA PRO A 238 6.78 24.66 32.41
C PRO A 238 7.84 25.60 31.84
N ASP A 239 9.10 25.14 31.70
CA ASP A 239 10.13 25.89 31.02
C ASP A 239 11.17 24.95 30.39
N TYR A 240 10.79 24.29 29.30
CA TYR A 240 11.73 23.77 28.30
C TYR A 240 11.01 23.45 26.99
N LEU A 241 10.80 24.47 26.16
CA LEU A 241 10.56 24.31 24.73
C LEU A 241 11.93 24.29 24.03
N PRO A 242 12.42 23.17 23.52
CA PRO A 242 13.53 23.21 22.58
C PRO A 242 13.01 23.85 21.29
N SER A 243 13.53 25.00 20.93
CA SER A 243 13.36 25.62 19.62
C SER A 243 14.01 24.71 18.58
N PHE A 244 13.21 23.94 17.86
CA PHE A 244 13.66 23.30 16.62
C PHE A 244 13.90 24.42 15.60
N LYS A 245 15.16 24.78 15.39
CA LYS A 245 15.58 25.45 14.17
C LYS A 245 15.44 24.42 13.06
N GLU A 246 14.47 24.61 12.17
CA GLU A 246 14.42 23.92 10.88
C GLU A 246 15.69 24.31 10.11
N GLU A 247 16.65 23.39 10.04
CA GLU A 247 17.70 23.47 9.04
C GLU A 247 17.07 23.14 7.69
N PRO A 248 17.21 24.00 6.67
CA PRO A 248 16.67 23.71 5.34
C PRO A 248 17.43 22.51 4.77
N THR A 249 16.74 21.39 4.64
CA THR A 249 17.27 20.22 3.96
C THR A 249 17.58 20.58 2.51
N GLN A 250 18.81 20.33 2.05
CA GLN A 250 19.29 20.61 0.67
C GLN A 250 18.41 20.01 -0.44
N GLN A 251 17.56 19.05 -0.11
CA GLN A 251 16.59 18.46 -1.04
C GLN A 251 15.45 19.41 -1.42
N GLY A 252 14.99 20.27 -0.52
CA GLY A 252 13.90 21.22 -0.83
C GLY A 252 14.29 22.28 -1.85
N PHE A 253 15.56 22.74 -1.85
CA PHE A 253 16.05 23.76 -2.77
C PHE A 253 16.09 23.28 -4.23
N LEU A 254 16.51 22.06 -4.47
CA LEU A 254 16.57 21.48 -5.83
C LEU A 254 15.17 21.23 -6.41
N ILE A 255 14.23 20.78 -5.59
CA ILE A 255 12.85 20.54 -6.00
C ILE A 255 12.17 21.88 -6.33
N ASP A 256 12.31 22.89 -5.50
CA ASP A 256 11.76 24.25 -5.72
C ASP A 256 12.35 24.92 -6.96
N ALA A 257 13.66 24.76 -7.20
CA ALA A 257 14.32 25.29 -8.39
C ALA A 257 13.83 24.63 -9.69
N TRP A 258 13.48 23.33 -9.62
CA TRP A 258 12.97 22.57 -10.77
C TRP A 258 11.54 22.99 -11.15
N TYR A 259 10.66 23.15 -10.16
CA TYR A 259 9.25 23.49 -10.40
C TYR A 259 9.01 24.99 -10.68
N LYS A 260 9.83 25.91 -10.15
CA LYS A 260 9.67 27.37 -10.36
C LYS A 260 10.32 27.89 -11.64
N LYS A 261 10.71 27.03 -12.60
CA LYS A 261 11.38 27.44 -13.88
C LYS A 261 12.54 28.42 -13.64
N SER A 262 13.33 28.16 -12.63
CA SER A 262 14.47 29.02 -12.27
C SER A 262 15.50 29.01 -13.39
N VAL A 263 16.09 30.17 -13.67
CA VAL A 263 17.12 30.38 -14.72
C VAL A 263 18.31 29.40 -14.59
N TRP A 264 18.57 28.92 -13.40
CA TRP A 264 19.60 27.91 -13.13
C TRP A 264 19.37 26.55 -13.79
N VAL A 265 18.12 26.19 -14.08
CA VAL A 265 17.79 24.94 -14.79
C VAL A 265 18.29 24.99 -16.23
N TYR A 266 18.33 26.14 -16.86
CA TYR A 266 18.88 26.31 -18.20
C TYR A 266 20.40 26.16 -18.26
N LEU A 267 21.10 26.45 -17.17
CA LEU A 267 22.56 26.18 -17.03
C LEU A 267 22.90 24.68 -17.03
N LEU A 268 21.92 23.82 -16.68
CA LEU A 268 22.07 22.37 -16.70
C LEU A 268 21.72 21.74 -18.06
N SER A 269 21.21 22.55 -19.02
CA SER A 269 20.82 22.05 -20.35
C SER A 269 21.95 21.36 -21.14
N PRO A 270 23.23 21.77 -21.07
CA PRO A 270 24.31 21.02 -21.71
C PRO A 270 24.50 19.61 -21.13
N LEU A 271 24.24 19.45 -19.82
CA LEU A 271 24.33 18.13 -19.17
C LEU A 271 23.24 17.17 -19.66
N THR A 272 22.04 17.66 -19.95
CA THR A 272 20.94 16.85 -20.49
C THR A 272 21.23 16.36 -21.90
N VAL A 273 21.90 17.18 -22.72
CA VAL A 273 22.36 16.78 -24.06
C VAL A 273 23.43 15.71 -23.96
N LEU A 274 24.41 15.89 -23.07
CA LEU A 274 25.47 14.92 -22.83
C LEU A 274 24.90 13.59 -22.31
N PHE A 275 23.99 13.65 -21.37
CA PHE A 275 23.29 12.47 -20.83
C PHE A 275 22.47 11.75 -21.91
N SER A 276 21.76 12.49 -22.75
CA SER A 276 21.00 11.93 -23.87
C SER A 276 21.90 11.26 -24.91
N ALA A 277 23.09 11.82 -25.17
CA ALA A 277 24.08 11.22 -26.05
C ALA A 277 24.66 9.93 -25.47
N LEU A 278 24.98 9.91 -24.16
CA LEU A 278 25.42 8.72 -23.43
C LEU A 278 24.39 7.59 -23.43
N VAL A 279 23.12 7.92 -23.19
CA VAL A 279 22.02 6.95 -23.23
C VAL A 279 21.84 6.37 -24.64
N ARG A 280 21.90 7.20 -25.70
CA ARG A 280 21.85 6.74 -27.10
C ARG A 280 23.04 5.87 -27.46
N TRP A 281 24.23 6.26 -27.04
CA TRP A 281 25.46 5.47 -27.27
C TRP A 281 25.38 4.11 -26.58
N ARG A 282 24.93 4.09 -25.30
CA ARG A 282 24.75 2.86 -24.53
C ARG A 282 23.69 1.96 -25.19
N LYS A 283 22.54 2.52 -25.60
CA LYS A 283 21.47 1.79 -26.32
C LYS A 283 22.00 1.18 -27.61
N ASN A 284 22.78 1.93 -28.42
CA ASN A 284 23.35 1.44 -29.65
C ASN A 284 24.44 0.36 -29.42
N SER A 285 25.18 0.47 -28.33
CA SER A 285 26.16 -0.55 -27.93
C SER A 285 25.49 -1.89 -27.58
N TYR A 286 24.35 -1.86 -26.92
CA TYR A 286 23.57 -3.08 -26.63
C TYR A 286 22.92 -3.67 -27.89
N LEU A 287 22.40 -2.83 -28.77
CA LEU A 287 21.81 -3.29 -30.04
C LEU A 287 22.83 -3.95 -30.96
N LYS A 288 24.09 -3.48 -30.94
CA LYS A 288 25.18 -4.06 -31.75
C LYS A 288 25.80 -5.35 -31.17
N ASN A 289 25.64 -5.59 -29.88
CA ASN A 289 26.16 -6.75 -29.17
C ASN A 289 25.09 -7.44 -28.32
N PRO A 290 24.23 -8.29 -28.91
CA PRO A 290 23.15 -8.98 -28.17
C PRO A 290 23.65 -9.89 -27.04
N SER A 291 24.90 -10.34 -27.09
CA SER A 291 25.53 -11.15 -26.03
C SER A 291 25.79 -10.39 -24.72
N LYS A 292 25.75 -9.04 -24.74
CA LYS A 292 25.88 -8.19 -23.55
C LYS A 292 24.54 -7.92 -22.87
N ILE A 293 23.43 -8.38 -23.45
CA ILE A 293 22.10 -8.26 -22.85
C ILE A 293 21.96 -9.43 -21.88
N TRP A 294 21.96 -9.11 -20.57
CA TRP A 294 21.62 -10.09 -19.56
C TRP A 294 20.15 -10.53 -19.77
N LYS A 295 19.96 -11.80 -20.11
CA LYS A 295 18.63 -12.38 -20.19
C LYS A 295 18.29 -12.96 -18.83
N SER A 296 17.34 -12.36 -18.15
CA SER A 296 16.75 -12.94 -16.94
C SER A 296 16.07 -14.26 -17.31
N ALA A 297 16.28 -15.29 -16.52
CA ALA A 297 15.53 -16.55 -16.63
C ALA A 297 14.04 -16.38 -16.22
N VAL A 298 13.70 -15.23 -15.64
CA VAL A 298 12.33 -14.85 -15.26
C VAL A 298 11.91 -13.68 -16.14
N PRO A 299 10.75 -13.72 -16.81
CA PRO A 299 10.28 -12.60 -17.62
C PRO A 299 10.04 -11.39 -16.73
N ILE A 300 10.86 -10.35 -16.91
CA ILE A 300 10.67 -9.05 -16.29
C ILE A 300 9.72 -8.27 -17.17
N VAL A 301 8.49 -8.08 -16.72
CA VAL A 301 7.55 -7.16 -17.37
C VAL A 301 7.87 -5.75 -16.88
N VAL A 302 8.65 -5.02 -17.70
CA VAL A 302 8.81 -3.58 -17.50
C VAL A 302 7.61 -2.91 -18.15
N VAL A 303 6.68 -2.43 -17.33
CA VAL A 303 5.61 -1.54 -17.79
C VAL A 303 6.24 -0.17 -18.01
N GLY A 304 6.79 0.04 -19.19
CA GLY A 304 7.23 1.35 -19.63
C GLY A 304 6.02 2.19 -20.06
N ASN A 305 6.10 3.52 -19.90
CA ASN A 305 5.13 4.47 -20.44
C ASN A 305 4.81 4.14 -21.90
N ILE A 306 3.61 3.67 -22.18
CA ILE A 306 3.08 3.55 -23.52
C ILE A 306 2.57 4.94 -23.88
N PRO A 307 3.19 5.66 -24.83
CA PRO A 307 2.61 6.92 -25.29
C PRO A 307 1.28 6.62 -25.99
N PHE A 308 0.20 7.15 -25.47
CA PHE A 308 -1.09 7.12 -26.18
C PHE A 308 -0.96 7.87 -27.50
N PRO A 309 -1.41 7.32 -28.63
CA PRO A 309 -1.52 8.08 -29.87
C PRO A 309 -2.53 9.21 -29.67
N LYS A 310 -2.18 10.39 -30.18
CA LYS A 310 -3.01 11.59 -30.19
C LYS A 310 -4.29 11.37 -30.96
#